data_9a3d48076b6aca176fc12c15d336bda0
#
_entry.id   9a3d48076b6aca176fc12c15d336bda0
#
_cell.length_a   1.000
_cell.length_b   1.000
_cell.length_c   1.000
_cell.angle_alpha   90.00
_cell.angle_beta   90.00
_cell.angle_gamma   90.00
#
_symmetry.space_group_name_H-M   'P 1'
#
loop_
_entity.id
_entity.type
_entity.pdbx_description
1 polymer ?
#
loop_
_entity_poly.entity_id
_entity_poly.type
_entity_poly.pdbx_seq_one_letter_code
_entity_poly.pdbx_strand_id
1 'polypeptide(L)'
;MSRFLNNKLRRYGMRAMLSLVLSALGIAAGSSNEVAADASVKASIETSKGVIELNLYSDKAPLTVANFVNLVERGYYNGLVFHRVIPDFMIQGGCPDGRGTGGPGYTFADEFDSSLKHDAPGILSMANAGPRTNGSQFFITHVPTPWLDGKHTVFGRVTKGQSVVDAIKGNDKINKITLSGDTAGV
;
A
#
# COMPACT_ATOMS: atom_id res chain seq x y z
N MET A 1 72.04 7.53 -52.00
CA MET A 1 72.93 8.58 -51.52
C MET A 1 72.61 8.79 -50.05
N SER A 2 73.45 8.16 -49.30
CA SER A 2 74.54 8.70 -48.50
C SER A 2 74.03 9.35 -47.23
N ARG A 3 74.21 8.73 -46.17
CA ARG A 3 75.36 8.63 -45.22
C ARG A 3 74.98 9.42 -43.97
N PHE A 4 75.15 8.95 -42.89
CA PHE A 4 76.07 8.45 -41.91
C PHE A 4 75.78 9.09 -40.56
N LEU A 5 75.69 8.26 -39.61
CA LEU A 5 76.56 7.97 -38.47
C LEU A 5 76.35 8.93 -37.27
N ASN A 6 76.02 8.35 -36.24
CA ASN A 6 76.77 7.80 -35.11
C ASN A 6 77.00 8.81 -33.97
N ASN A 7 76.72 8.53 -32.88
CA ASN A 7 77.59 8.01 -31.80
C ASN A 7 77.29 8.67 -30.41
N LYS A 8 77.15 7.80 -29.51
CA LYS A 8 77.84 7.65 -28.22
C LYS A 8 77.55 8.62 -27.08
N LEU A 9 76.90 8.00 -26.11
CA LEU A 9 77.48 7.70 -24.77
C LEU A 9 77.73 8.85 -23.80
N ARG A 10 77.27 8.62 -22.69
CA ARG A 10 77.82 8.68 -21.33
C ARG A 10 77.26 9.70 -20.37
N ARG A 11 76.67 9.12 -19.42
CA ARG A 11 77.12 8.94 -18.02
C ARG A 11 76.69 10.00 -17.01
N TYR A 12 76.17 9.42 -15.96
CA TYR A 12 76.14 9.85 -14.55
C TYR A 12 75.47 11.22 -14.26
N GLY A 13 74.70 11.33 -13.37
CA GLY A 13 74.53 10.87 -12.01
C GLY A 13 73.45 11.61 -11.29
N MET A 14 72.99 10.89 -10.34
CA MET A 14 72.70 11.37 -8.99
C MET A 14 71.43 12.13 -8.74
N ARG A 15 70.54 11.38 -8.11
CA ARG A 15 69.80 11.73 -6.91
C ARG A 15 69.22 13.14 -6.82
N ALA A 16 67.87 13.21 -6.95
CA ALA A 16 67.07 14.01 -6.05
C ALA A 16 65.74 13.31 -5.86
N MET A 17 65.53 12.82 -4.67
CA MET A 17 64.23 12.41 -4.16
C MET A 17 63.34 13.65 -4.14
N LEU A 18 62.23 13.59 -4.87
CA LEU A 18 61.12 14.48 -4.58
C LEU A 18 59.89 13.60 -4.39
N SER A 19 59.57 13.42 -3.13
CA SER A 19 58.34 12.74 -2.68
C SER A 19 57.16 13.52 -3.17
N LEU A 20 56.48 13.02 -4.20
CA LEU A 20 55.17 13.51 -4.55
C LEU A 20 54.13 12.72 -3.72
N VAL A 21 53.67 13.35 -2.64
CA VAL A 21 52.51 12.88 -1.89
C VAL A 21 51.29 13.09 -2.77
N LEU A 22 50.86 12.02 -3.44
CA LEU A 22 49.60 11.99 -4.13
C LEU A 22 48.49 11.78 -3.07
N SER A 23 47.89 12.88 -2.62
CA SER A 23 46.67 12.84 -1.82
C SER A 23 45.58 12.22 -2.66
N ALA A 24 45.37 10.93 -2.46
CA ALA A 24 44.14 10.25 -2.95
C ALA A 24 42.98 10.82 -2.18
N LEU A 25 42.27 11.79 -2.77
CA LEU A 25 40.98 12.24 -2.32
C LEU A 25 40.00 11.11 -2.62
N GLY A 26 39.81 10.23 -1.62
CA GLY A 26 38.79 9.21 -1.64
C GLY A 26 37.42 9.90 -1.63
N ILE A 27 36.81 10.04 -2.80
CA ILE A 27 35.40 10.31 -2.90
C ILE A 27 34.72 9.04 -2.41
N ALA A 28 34.35 9.02 -1.11
CA ALA A 28 33.40 8.07 -0.60
C ALA A 28 32.08 8.38 -1.32
N ALA A 29 31.76 7.57 -2.33
CA ALA A 29 30.41 7.48 -2.84
C ALA A 29 29.53 6.98 -1.67
N GLY A 30 28.92 7.92 -0.97
CA GLY A 30 27.87 7.62 -0.01
C GLY A 30 26.76 6.93 -0.78
N SER A 31 26.69 5.61 -0.66
CA SER A 31 25.46 4.88 -0.94
C SER A 31 24.39 5.47 -0.02
N SER A 32 23.67 6.46 -0.51
CA SER A 32 22.36 6.77 0.02
C SER A 32 21.52 5.53 -0.22
N ASN A 33 21.43 4.67 0.80
CA ASN A 33 20.28 3.79 0.94
C ASN A 33 19.06 4.72 1.11
N GLU A 34 18.57 5.23 0.00
CA GLU A 34 17.22 5.68 -0.10
C GLU A 34 16.39 4.42 0.18
N VAL A 35 15.91 4.32 1.42
CA VAL A 35 14.86 3.35 1.77
C VAL A 35 13.75 3.69 0.80
N ALA A 36 13.58 2.86 -0.23
CA ALA A 36 12.46 2.99 -1.15
C ALA A 36 11.23 3.11 -0.27
N ALA A 37 10.60 4.29 -0.29
CA ALA A 37 9.36 4.51 0.43
C ALA A 37 8.43 3.39 -0.02
N ASP A 38 7.90 2.63 0.94
CA ASP A 38 6.95 1.57 0.70
C ASP A 38 5.82 2.16 -0.15
N ALA A 39 5.85 1.90 -1.46
CA ALA A 39 4.92 2.46 -2.44
C ALA A 39 3.49 1.91 -2.24
N SER A 40 3.25 1.14 -1.18
CA SER A 40 1.94 0.61 -0.86
C SER A 40 1.02 1.71 -0.33
N VAL A 41 -0.18 1.75 -0.85
CA VAL A 41 -1.25 2.60 -0.33
C VAL A 41 -1.74 2.01 0.99
N LYS A 42 -1.78 2.84 2.03
CA LYS A 42 -2.23 2.46 3.36
C LYS A 42 -3.43 3.30 3.77
N ALA A 43 -4.31 2.72 4.57
CA ALA A 43 -5.41 3.43 5.17
C ALA A 43 -5.46 3.18 6.68
N SER A 44 -5.93 4.18 7.42
CA SER A 44 -6.18 4.08 8.85
C SER A 44 -7.64 4.46 9.12
N ILE A 45 -8.41 3.52 9.65
CA ILE A 45 -9.82 3.71 10.03
C ILE A 45 -9.86 4.02 11.52
N GLU A 46 -10.14 5.26 11.88
CA GLU A 46 -10.44 5.66 13.24
C GLU A 46 -11.89 5.33 13.57
N THR A 47 -12.10 4.50 14.58
CA THR A 47 -13.43 4.07 15.00
C THR A 47 -13.73 4.47 16.43
N SER A 48 -14.98 4.30 16.88
CA SER A 48 -15.36 4.45 18.29
C SER A 48 -14.69 3.43 19.23
N LYS A 49 -14.03 2.40 18.69
CA LYS A 49 -13.36 1.33 19.47
C LYS A 49 -11.82 1.37 19.36
N GLY A 50 -11.26 2.24 18.52
CA GLY A 50 -9.82 2.34 18.27
C GLY A 50 -9.52 2.46 16.78
N VAL A 51 -8.26 2.21 16.43
CA VAL A 51 -7.73 2.39 15.07
C VAL A 51 -7.48 1.03 14.43
N ILE A 52 -7.87 0.92 13.15
CA ILE A 52 -7.59 -0.23 12.28
C ILE A 52 -6.68 0.25 11.16
N GLU A 53 -5.48 -0.31 11.06
CA GLU A 53 -4.52 0.01 9.99
C GLU A 53 -4.61 -1.05 8.88
N LEU A 54 -4.58 -0.60 7.63
CA LEU A 54 -4.81 -1.41 6.44
C LEU A 54 -3.70 -1.19 5.41
N ASN A 55 -3.27 -2.25 4.75
CA ASN A 55 -2.61 -2.17 3.45
C ASN A 55 -3.64 -2.40 2.35
N LEU A 56 -3.58 -1.59 1.28
CA LEU A 56 -4.43 -1.71 0.09
C LEU A 56 -3.63 -2.28 -1.08
N TYR A 57 -4.26 -3.12 -1.89
CA TYR A 57 -3.63 -3.86 -2.99
C TYR A 57 -3.92 -3.19 -4.34
N SER A 58 -3.36 -2.01 -4.58
CA SER A 58 -3.59 -1.23 -5.80
C SER A 58 -3.08 -1.90 -7.07
N ASP A 59 -2.09 -2.79 -6.96
CA ASP A 59 -1.56 -3.59 -8.07
C ASP A 59 -2.49 -4.76 -8.48
N LYS A 60 -3.38 -5.20 -7.58
CA LYS A 60 -4.27 -6.36 -7.75
C LYS A 60 -5.73 -5.99 -7.98
N ALA A 61 -6.17 -4.90 -7.39
CA ALA A 61 -7.52 -4.39 -7.49
C ALA A 61 -7.51 -2.86 -7.69
N PRO A 62 -6.90 -2.36 -8.80
CA PRO A 62 -6.65 -0.94 -9.00
C PRO A 62 -7.92 -0.09 -9.00
N LEU A 63 -8.97 -0.50 -9.69
CA LEU A 63 -10.23 0.24 -9.74
C LEU A 63 -10.92 0.30 -8.37
N THR A 64 -10.87 -0.80 -7.62
CA THR A 64 -11.47 -0.89 -6.29
C THR A 64 -10.72 0.00 -5.30
N VAL A 65 -9.38 -0.03 -5.33
CA VAL A 65 -8.55 0.82 -4.48
C VAL A 65 -8.73 2.29 -4.87
N ALA A 66 -8.73 2.63 -6.17
CA ALA A 66 -8.98 3.99 -6.63
C ALA A 66 -10.35 4.52 -6.17
N ASN A 67 -11.40 3.70 -6.25
CA ASN A 67 -12.72 4.05 -5.74
C ASN A 67 -12.69 4.31 -4.23
N PHE A 68 -12.05 3.42 -3.46
CA PHE A 68 -11.97 3.56 -2.01
C PHE A 68 -11.17 4.83 -1.62
N VAL A 69 -10.02 5.07 -2.25
CA VAL A 69 -9.18 6.26 -2.07
C VAL A 69 -9.97 7.54 -2.36
N ASN A 70 -10.62 7.62 -3.52
CA ASN A 70 -11.45 8.78 -3.89
C ASN A 70 -12.56 9.08 -2.87
N LEU A 71 -13.24 8.05 -2.39
CA LEU A 71 -14.30 8.20 -1.38
C LEU A 71 -13.70 8.63 -0.03
N VAL A 72 -12.53 8.13 0.36
CA VAL A 72 -11.83 8.58 1.58
C VAL A 72 -11.42 10.03 1.49
N GLU A 73 -10.79 10.45 0.38
CA GLU A 73 -10.36 11.83 0.17
C GLU A 73 -11.50 12.84 0.21
N ARG A 74 -12.66 12.44 -0.26
CA ARG A 74 -13.90 13.24 -0.20
C ARG A 74 -14.59 13.21 1.17
N GLY A 75 -14.02 12.49 2.15
CA GLY A 75 -14.60 12.35 3.48
C GLY A 75 -15.91 11.55 3.51
N TYR A 76 -16.20 10.77 2.47
CA TYR A 76 -17.45 10.05 2.31
C TYR A 76 -17.78 9.11 3.48
N TYR A 77 -16.75 8.47 4.04
CA TYR A 77 -16.92 7.50 5.12
C TYR A 77 -17.03 8.12 6.52
N ASN A 78 -16.74 9.41 6.66
CA ASN A 78 -16.69 10.06 7.96
C ASN A 78 -18.07 10.11 8.61
N GLY A 79 -18.18 9.58 9.84
CA GLY A 79 -19.40 9.51 10.60
C GLY A 79 -20.35 8.36 10.23
N LEU A 80 -20.03 7.58 9.18
CA LEU A 80 -20.78 6.37 8.85
C LEU A 80 -20.63 5.31 9.94
N VAL A 81 -21.51 4.31 9.92
CA VAL A 81 -21.52 3.24 10.91
C VAL A 81 -21.21 1.87 10.30
N PHE A 82 -20.74 0.97 11.14
CA PHE A 82 -20.76 -0.46 10.83
C PHE A 82 -22.19 -0.96 11.05
N HIS A 83 -22.99 -0.91 9.99
CA HIS A 83 -24.44 -1.20 10.05
C HIS A 83 -24.75 -2.70 10.16
N ARG A 84 -23.79 -3.56 9.80
CA ARG A 84 -23.94 -5.02 9.88
C ARG A 84 -22.68 -5.64 10.48
N VAL A 85 -22.85 -6.27 11.62
CA VAL A 85 -21.77 -6.97 12.34
C VAL A 85 -22.28 -8.36 12.69
N ILE A 86 -21.57 -9.38 12.23
CA ILE A 86 -21.89 -10.79 12.51
C ILE A 86 -20.68 -11.40 13.20
N PRO A 87 -20.78 -11.81 14.46
CA PRO A 87 -19.71 -12.52 15.16
C PRO A 87 -19.23 -13.74 14.35
N ASP A 88 -17.95 -14.04 14.44
CA ASP A 88 -17.31 -15.15 13.72
C ASP A 88 -17.48 -15.09 12.19
N PHE A 89 -17.75 -13.90 11.66
CA PHE A 89 -17.84 -13.67 10.22
C PHE A 89 -17.16 -12.37 9.82
N MET A 90 -17.82 -11.21 9.96
CA MET A 90 -17.28 -9.93 9.49
C MET A 90 -17.98 -8.71 10.11
N ILE A 91 -17.33 -7.55 9.98
CA ILE A 91 -17.94 -6.24 10.16
C ILE A 91 -18.12 -5.57 8.78
N GLN A 92 -19.28 -4.96 8.52
CA GLN A 92 -19.60 -4.29 7.24
C GLN A 92 -20.00 -2.84 7.49
N GLY A 93 -19.36 -1.93 6.74
CA GLY A 93 -19.60 -0.49 6.78
C GLY A 93 -19.65 0.13 5.39
N GLY A 94 -19.60 1.48 5.34
CA GLY A 94 -19.54 2.23 4.08
C GLY A 94 -20.90 2.48 3.42
N CYS A 95 -22.00 2.18 4.10
CA CYS A 95 -23.35 2.48 3.64
C CYS A 95 -23.78 3.87 4.12
N PRO A 96 -24.10 4.84 3.24
CA PRO A 96 -24.41 6.22 3.66
C PRO A 96 -25.73 6.34 4.44
N ASP A 97 -26.69 5.46 4.20
CA ASP A 97 -27.97 5.44 4.93
C ASP A 97 -27.95 4.52 6.17
N GLY A 98 -26.85 3.78 6.40
CA GLY A 98 -26.69 2.87 7.53
C GLY A 98 -27.63 1.67 7.54
N ARG A 99 -28.29 1.36 6.42
CA ARG A 99 -29.26 0.26 6.30
C ARG A 99 -28.84 -0.86 5.34
N GLY A 100 -27.69 -0.67 4.66
CA GLY A 100 -27.13 -1.64 3.73
C GLY A 100 -27.64 -1.50 2.29
N THR A 101 -28.52 -0.56 2.02
CA THR A 101 -29.09 -0.33 0.68
C THR A 101 -28.49 0.87 -0.04
N GLY A 102 -27.82 1.78 0.69
CA GLY A 102 -27.18 2.96 0.13
C GLY A 102 -25.82 2.70 -0.50
N GLY A 103 -25.40 3.64 -1.33
CA GLY A 103 -24.12 3.60 -2.05
C GLY A 103 -23.73 4.98 -2.59
N PRO A 104 -22.64 5.07 -3.37
CA PRO A 104 -22.06 6.34 -3.83
C PRO A 104 -22.78 6.94 -5.04
N GLY A 105 -23.90 6.33 -5.49
CA GLY A 105 -24.65 6.76 -6.68
C GLY A 105 -24.22 6.08 -7.98
N TYR A 106 -23.30 5.12 -7.91
CA TYR A 106 -22.83 4.31 -9.04
C TYR A 106 -22.43 2.91 -8.58
N THR A 107 -22.20 2.02 -9.53
CA THR A 107 -21.62 0.71 -9.32
C THR A 107 -20.47 0.45 -10.29
N PHE A 108 -19.59 -0.49 -9.95
CA PHE A 108 -18.46 -0.88 -10.79
C PHE A 108 -18.19 -2.40 -10.74
N ALA A 109 -17.38 -2.86 -11.68
CA ALA A 109 -17.10 -4.27 -11.89
C ALA A 109 -16.25 -4.87 -10.75
N ASP A 110 -16.32 -6.19 -10.61
CA ASP A 110 -15.47 -6.96 -9.73
C ASP A 110 -14.03 -7.04 -10.27
N GLU A 111 -13.05 -7.12 -9.36
CA GLU A 111 -11.64 -7.34 -9.66
C GLU A 111 -11.15 -8.54 -8.85
N PHE A 112 -11.27 -9.74 -9.42
CA PHE A 112 -10.85 -10.97 -8.76
C PHE A 112 -9.42 -11.33 -9.16
N ASP A 113 -8.49 -11.26 -8.21
CA ASP A 113 -7.11 -11.77 -8.38
C ASP A 113 -7.02 -13.15 -7.72
N SER A 114 -6.44 -14.11 -8.44
CA SER A 114 -6.33 -15.50 -7.98
C SER A 114 -5.43 -15.67 -6.74
N SER A 115 -4.52 -14.72 -6.50
CA SER A 115 -3.64 -14.71 -5.33
C SER A 115 -4.28 -14.11 -4.08
N LEU A 116 -5.42 -13.40 -4.22
CA LEU A 116 -6.13 -12.78 -3.10
C LEU A 116 -7.33 -13.63 -2.69
N LYS A 117 -7.32 -14.04 -1.44
CA LYS A 117 -8.31 -14.95 -0.85
C LYS A 117 -8.84 -14.42 0.47
N HIS A 118 -10.02 -14.90 0.84
CA HIS A 118 -10.59 -14.68 2.18
C HIS A 118 -10.10 -15.78 3.15
N ASP A 119 -8.80 -15.96 3.24
CA ASP A 119 -8.14 -17.08 3.92
C ASP A 119 -7.70 -16.79 5.37
N ALA A 120 -7.95 -15.57 5.85
CA ALA A 120 -7.52 -15.12 7.17
C ALA A 120 -8.51 -14.14 7.81
N PRO A 121 -8.39 -13.87 9.12
CA PRO A 121 -8.94 -12.67 9.74
C PRO A 121 -8.35 -11.40 9.11
N GLY A 122 -9.12 -10.32 9.13
CA GLY A 122 -8.65 -9.00 8.68
C GLY A 122 -8.58 -8.79 7.17
N ILE A 123 -9.22 -9.63 6.38
CA ILE A 123 -9.34 -9.40 4.94
C ILE A 123 -10.33 -8.27 4.69
N LEU A 124 -9.90 -7.24 3.95
CA LEU A 124 -10.72 -6.13 3.50
C LEU A 124 -11.25 -6.45 2.10
N SER A 125 -12.58 -6.46 1.95
CA SER A 125 -13.26 -6.86 0.72
C SER A 125 -14.51 -6.04 0.45
N MET A 126 -14.94 -5.97 -0.81
CA MET A 126 -16.14 -5.24 -1.22
C MET A 126 -17.41 -6.02 -0.92
N ALA A 127 -18.36 -5.36 -0.26
CA ALA A 127 -19.73 -5.84 -0.24
C ALA A 127 -20.42 -5.51 -1.57
N ASN A 128 -21.24 -6.43 -2.06
CA ASN A 128 -22.01 -6.27 -3.29
C ASN A 128 -23.38 -6.97 -3.20
N ALA A 129 -24.25 -6.69 -4.15
CA ALA A 129 -25.58 -7.31 -4.32
C ALA A 129 -25.61 -8.30 -5.49
N GLY A 130 -24.47 -8.88 -5.84
CA GLY A 130 -24.24 -9.76 -6.99
C GLY A 130 -23.13 -9.22 -7.90
N PRO A 131 -22.82 -9.89 -9.01
CA PRO A 131 -21.74 -9.51 -9.88
C PRO A 131 -21.84 -8.06 -10.38
N ARG A 132 -20.71 -7.32 -10.36
CA ARG A 132 -20.58 -5.96 -10.91
C ARG A 132 -21.46 -4.90 -10.20
N THR A 133 -21.73 -5.10 -8.90
CA THR A 133 -22.52 -4.15 -8.10
C THR A 133 -21.73 -3.55 -6.94
N ASN A 134 -20.39 -3.52 -7.05
CA ASN A 134 -19.55 -2.85 -6.05
C ASN A 134 -19.85 -1.35 -6.01
N GLY A 135 -19.81 -0.77 -4.84
CA GLY A 135 -20.06 0.67 -4.62
C GLY A 135 -19.15 1.24 -3.53
N SER A 136 -19.72 1.66 -2.42
CA SER A 136 -18.96 2.17 -1.27
C SER A 136 -18.87 1.20 -0.10
N GLN A 137 -19.69 0.16 -0.05
CA GLN A 137 -19.76 -0.73 1.09
C GLN A 137 -18.61 -1.74 1.05
N PHE A 138 -17.97 -1.93 2.20
CA PHE A 138 -16.88 -2.88 2.41
C PHE A 138 -17.10 -3.68 3.69
N PHE A 139 -16.38 -4.80 3.81
CA PHE A 139 -16.35 -5.57 5.04
C PHE A 139 -14.90 -5.97 5.41
N ILE A 140 -14.71 -6.25 6.70
CA ILE A 140 -13.45 -6.78 7.24
C ILE A 140 -13.78 -8.07 7.99
N THR A 141 -13.05 -9.14 7.68
CA THR A 141 -13.35 -10.48 8.23
C THR A 141 -12.84 -10.65 9.66
N HIS A 142 -13.60 -11.41 10.48
CA HIS A 142 -13.16 -11.90 11.78
C HIS A 142 -12.40 -13.22 11.67
N VAL A 143 -12.75 -14.04 10.69
CA VAL A 143 -12.22 -15.39 10.46
C VAL A 143 -12.05 -15.63 8.96
N PRO A 144 -11.37 -16.71 8.52
CA PRO A 144 -11.36 -17.12 7.12
C PRO A 144 -12.78 -17.37 6.59
N THR A 145 -13.07 -16.85 5.39
CA THR A 145 -14.40 -16.96 4.76
C THR A 145 -14.29 -17.39 3.29
N PRO A 146 -13.69 -18.59 3.01
CA PRO A 146 -13.31 -18.99 1.65
C PRO A 146 -14.49 -19.13 0.68
N TRP A 147 -15.71 -19.25 1.17
CA TRP A 147 -16.93 -19.28 0.34
C TRP A 147 -17.24 -17.95 -0.37
N LEU A 148 -16.53 -16.87 -0.01
CA LEU A 148 -16.61 -15.54 -0.64
C LEU A 148 -15.63 -15.35 -1.79
N ASP A 149 -14.67 -16.26 -1.97
CA ASP A 149 -13.68 -16.21 -3.05
C ASP A 149 -14.35 -16.23 -4.41
N GLY A 150 -13.91 -15.33 -5.32
CA GLY A 150 -14.49 -15.16 -6.64
C GLY A 150 -15.91 -14.57 -6.67
N LYS A 151 -16.40 -14.06 -5.53
CA LYS A 151 -17.70 -13.38 -5.42
C LYS A 151 -17.59 -11.96 -4.89
N HIS A 152 -16.55 -11.69 -4.09
CA HIS A 152 -16.26 -10.39 -3.51
C HIS A 152 -14.80 -10.01 -3.79
N THR A 153 -14.56 -8.76 -4.17
CA THR A 153 -13.21 -8.25 -4.49
C THR A 153 -12.44 -8.00 -3.21
N VAL A 154 -11.42 -8.81 -2.96
CA VAL A 154 -10.41 -8.54 -1.92
C VAL A 154 -9.51 -7.42 -2.43
N PHE A 155 -9.37 -6.33 -1.67
CA PHE A 155 -8.55 -5.19 -2.06
C PHE A 155 -7.61 -4.67 -0.98
N GLY A 156 -7.53 -5.37 0.17
CA GLY A 156 -6.60 -5.04 1.24
C GLY A 156 -6.67 -6.00 2.41
N ARG A 157 -5.89 -5.69 3.45
CA ARG A 157 -5.92 -6.43 4.71
C ARG A 157 -5.52 -5.55 5.90
N VAL A 158 -5.97 -5.95 7.07
CA VAL A 158 -5.57 -5.38 8.35
C VAL A 158 -4.10 -5.71 8.63
N THR A 159 -3.31 -4.69 8.94
CA THR A 159 -1.92 -4.83 9.39
C THR A 159 -1.80 -4.65 10.89
N LYS A 160 -2.73 -3.85 11.48
CA LYS A 160 -2.79 -3.64 12.93
C LYS A 160 -4.23 -3.31 13.35
N GLY A 161 -4.62 -3.74 14.52
CA GLY A 161 -5.94 -3.45 15.08
C GLY A 161 -6.99 -4.54 14.80
N GLN A 162 -6.61 -5.80 14.55
CA GLN A 162 -7.59 -6.90 14.46
C GLN A 162 -8.47 -7.00 15.71
N SER A 163 -7.88 -6.78 16.90
CA SER A 163 -8.66 -6.73 18.14
C SER A 163 -9.70 -5.61 18.19
N VAL A 164 -9.46 -4.52 17.45
CA VAL A 164 -10.46 -3.45 17.28
C VAL A 164 -11.59 -3.93 16.36
N VAL A 165 -11.24 -4.61 15.23
CA VAL A 165 -12.22 -5.24 14.33
C VAL A 165 -13.15 -6.17 15.14
N ASP A 166 -12.56 -7.01 15.99
CA ASP A 166 -13.29 -8.00 16.80
C ASP A 166 -14.14 -7.34 17.91
N ALA A 167 -13.78 -6.12 18.35
CA ALA A 167 -14.53 -5.36 19.35
C ALA A 167 -15.67 -4.50 18.77
N ILE A 168 -15.72 -4.27 17.45
CA ILE A 168 -16.76 -3.49 16.78
C ILE A 168 -18.11 -4.17 16.95
N LYS A 169 -19.13 -3.34 17.22
CA LYS A 169 -20.54 -3.75 17.32
C LYS A 169 -21.37 -2.98 16.31
N GLY A 170 -22.58 -3.47 16.07
CA GLY A 170 -23.53 -2.78 15.21
C GLY A 170 -23.74 -1.33 15.64
N ASN A 171 -23.71 -0.41 14.67
CA ASN A 171 -23.78 1.04 14.82
C ASN A 171 -22.55 1.72 15.47
N ASP A 172 -21.45 1.02 15.73
CA ASP A 172 -20.19 1.68 16.02
C ASP A 172 -19.73 2.55 14.83
N LYS A 173 -19.13 3.70 15.12
CA LYS A 173 -18.86 4.72 14.11
C LYS A 173 -17.48 4.56 13.48
N ILE A 174 -17.41 4.86 12.19
CA ILE A 174 -16.21 5.27 11.48
C ILE A 174 -16.08 6.77 11.70
N ASN A 175 -15.17 7.18 12.60
CA ASN A 175 -14.96 8.61 12.87
C ASN A 175 -14.33 9.29 11.67
N LYS A 176 -13.28 8.68 11.13
CA LYS A 176 -12.53 9.16 9.97
C LYS A 176 -11.73 8.02 9.34
N ILE A 177 -11.48 8.11 8.04
CA ILE A 177 -10.46 7.31 7.36
C ILE A 177 -9.40 8.26 6.82
N THR A 178 -8.12 7.94 7.02
CA THR A 178 -6.98 8.68 6.49
C THR A 178 -6.12 7.76 5.63
N LEU A 179 -5.44 8.33 4.63
CA LEU A 179 -4.55 7.64 3.72
C LEU A 179 -3.10 8.00 3.99
N SER A 180 -2.19 7.09 3.67
CA SER A 180 -0.74 7.30 3.68
C SER A 180 -0.07 6.39 2.65
N GLY A 181 1.21 6.65 2.34
CA GLY A 181 1.90 5.98 1.25
C GLY A 181 1.69 6.70 -0.09
N ASP A 182 1.99 6.03 -1.18
CA ASP A 182 1.87 6.62 -2.53
C ASP A 182 0.44 6.48 -3.07
N THR A 183 -0.34 7.54 -2.90
CA THR A 183 -1.70 7.64 -3.46
C THR A 183 -1.73 8.29 -4.85
N ALA A 184 -0.60 8.82 -5.34
CA ALA A 184 -0.55 9.57 -6.60
C ALA A 184 -0.68 8.68 -7.85
N GLY A 185 -0.50 7.38 -7.70
CA GLY A 185 -0.63 6.39 -8.79
C GLY A 185 -1.93 5.60 -8.79
N VAL A 186 -2.94 6.03 -8.01
CA VAL A 186 -4.18 5.27 -7.80
C VAL A 186 -5.39 6.04 -8.30
#